data_129d18c203075c4eaca1fa3479c85a88
#
_entry.id   129d18c203075c4eaca1fa3479c85a88
#
_cell.length_a   1.000
_cell.length_b   1.000
_cell.length_c   1.000
_cell.angle_alpha   90.00
_cell.angle_beta   90.00
_cell.angle_gamma   90.00
#
_symmetry.space_group_name_H-M   'P 1'
#
loop_
_entity.id
_entity.type
_entity.pdbx_description
1 polymer ?
#
loop_
_entity_poly.entity_id
_entity_poly.type
_entity_poly.pdbx_seq_one_letter_code
_entity_poly.pdbx_strand_id
1 'polypeptide(L)'
;MTTTIRDINELQDRRIMMEKKLPPFGYALILLTAALILFLVVWSTKNYRTYVSQSSGSVQAANKTYIMSSYSGSITEPNIAEGAYVNEGDLIAHIKSTDLDMQQDSIQSQLDIYKKQKSQYEKLVKSIQDDKNYFSETDIDDQPYYYQYETYKSQVAQKAFDASPYQAAGYSDEQIKALMEQNQSEVEALYYSTLQSISASLTSVQSNIDNLQSQMDALNTGANDYYIYAPTSGVIHMDTPYKVGMVLSAGTPL
;
A
#
# COMPACT_ATOMS: atom_id res chain seq x y z
N MET A 1 30.57 121.43 -21.08
CA MET A 1 31.25 120.29 -20.62
C MET A 1 31.50 119.36 -21.80
N THR A 2 32.73 119.38 -22.30
CA THR A 2 33.19 118.65 -23.49
C THR A 2 33.54 117.26 -23.12
N THR A 3 32.82 116.29 -23.63
CA THR A 3 33.19 114.93 -23.60
C THR A 3 34.18 114.64 -24.72
N THR A 4 35.43 114.38 -24.37
CA THR A 4 36.50 113.90 -25.23
C THR A 4 36.21 112.46 -25.59
N ILE A 5 36.08 112.24 -26.93
CA ILE A 5 36.01 110.91 -27.56
C ILE A 5 37.44 110.39 -27.47
N ARG A 6 37.68 109.36 -26.72
CA ARG A 6 38.95 108.62 -26.70
C ARG A 6 39.08 107.82 -28.03
N ASP A 7 40.26 107.94 -28.63
CA ASP A 7 40.60 107.37 -29.88
C ASP A 7 40.58 105.88 -29.90
N ILE A 8 40.08 105.25 -30.98
CA ILE A 8 39.96 103.84 -31.23
C ILE A 8 41.32 103.10 -31.14
N ASN A 9 42.41 103.77 -31.17
CA ASN A 9 43.77 103.22 -31.04
C ASN A 9 44.15 102.73 -29.63
N GLU A 10 43.44 103.12 -28.58
CA GLU A 10 43.66 102.64 -27.26
C GLU A 10 43.12 101.19 -27.01
N LEU A 11 42.36 100.66 -27.99
CA LEU A 11 41.85 99.30 -27.91
C LEU A 11 42.82 98.22 -28.45
N GLN A 12 43.96 98.65 -28.96
CA GLN A 12 45.00 97.66 -29.38
C GLN A 12 45.78 97.03 -28.21
N ASP A 13 45.65 97.46 -27.01
CA ASP A 13 46.40 96.92 -25.88
C ASP A 13 45.81 95.63 -25.41
N ARG A 14 44.60 95.21 -25.82
CA ARG A 14 44.07 93.90 -25.49
C ARG A 14 44.63 92.79 -26.37
N ARG A 15 45.23 93.06 -27.52
CA ARG A 15 45.89 92.03 -28.35
C ARG A 15 47.25 91.61 -27.80
N ILE A 16 47.89 92.49 -27.07
CA ILE A 16 49.22 92.24 -26.50
C ILE A 16 49.14 91.27 -25.24
N MET A 17 47.97 91.17 -24.62
CA MET A 17 47.78 90.21 -23.52
C MET A 17 47.64 88.73 -23.97
N MET A 18 47.30 88.52 -25.24
CA MET A 18 47.18 87.15 -25.76
C MET A 18 48.50 86.59 -26.27
N GLU A 19 49.51 87.46 -26.50
CA GLU A 19 50.85 87.02 -26.95
C GLU A 19 51.90 86.93 -25.90
N LYS A 20 51.52 87.04 -24.61
CA LYS A 20 52.45 86.77 -23.52
C LYS A 20 52.67 85.31 -23.49
N LYS A 21 53.83 84.84 -23.90
CA LYS A 21 54.31 83.50 -23.64
C LYS A 21 54.17 83.19 -22.18
N LEU A 22 53.51 82.09 -21.91
CA LEU A 22 53.37 81.60 -20.51
C LEU A 22 54.73 81.60 -19.85
N PRO A 23 54.83 82.11 -18.62
CA PRO A 23 56.10 82.02 -17.90
C PRO A 23 56.53 80.53 -17.79
N PRO A 24 57.82 80.22 -17.83
CA PRO A 24 58.33 78.86 -17.81
C PRO A 24 57.74 78.02 -16.69
N PHE A 25 57.34 78.68 -15.60
CA PHE A 25 56.59 78.02 -14.49
C PHE A 25 55.20 77.50 -14.90
N GLY A 26 54.50 78.20 -15.81
CA GLY A 26 53.20 77.73 -16.29
C GLY A 26 53.25 76.44 -17.10
N TYR A 27 54.30 76.30 -17.93
CA TYR A 27 54.52 75.04 -18.64
C TYR A 27 54.90 73.88 -17.68
N ALA A 28 55.68 74.20 -16.63
CA ALA A 28 56.02 73.20 -15.63
C ALA A 28 54.74 72.71 -14.84
N LEU A 29 53.80 73.59 -14.54
CA LEU A 29 52.56 73.23 -13.86
C LEU A 29 51.63 72.40 -14.74
N ILE A 30 51.55 72.77 -16.04
CA ILE A 30 50.76 71.97 -17.00
C ILE A 30 51.35 70.55 -17.19
N LEU A 31 52.70 70.49 -17.27
CA LEU A 31 53.40 69.20 -17.38
C LEU A 31 53.20 68.33 -16.16
N LEU A 32 53.24 68.92 -14.96
CA LEU A 32 53.06 68.24 -13.70
C LEU A 32 51.60 67.73 -13.54
N THR A 33 50.63 68.55 -13.89
CA THR A 33 49.21 68.10 -13.87
C THR A 33 48.92 67.03 -14.93
N ALA A 34 49.49 67.12 -16.12
CA ALA A 34 49.38 66.08 -17.15
C ALA A 34 50.02 64.77 -16.67
N ALA A 35 51.22 64.86 -16.05
CA ALA A 35 51.89 63.69 -15.50
C ALA A 35 51.10 63.05 -14.35
N LEU A 36 50.48 63.89 -13.52
CA LEU A 36 49.62 63.38 -12.41
C LEU A 36 48.37 62.65 -12.96
N ILE A 37 47.69 63.22 -13.96
CA ILE A 37 46.54 62.57 -14.59
C ILE A 37 46.99 61.25 -15.24
N LEU A 38 48.10 61.24 -15.94
CA LEU A 38 48.62 60.03 -16.58
C LEU A 38 48.97 58.95 -15.54
N PHE A 39 49.60 59.37 -14.41
CA PHE A 39 49.84 58.48 -13.30
C PHE A 39 48.57 57.90 -12.70
N LEU A 40 47.53 58.75 -12.50
CA LEU A 40 46.23 58.27 -11.99
C LEU A 40 45.56 57.28 -12.93
N VAL A 41 45.62 57.53 -14.25
CA VAL A 41 45.05 56.58 -15.22
C VAL A 41 45.80 55.24 -15.22
N VAL A 42 47.13 55.29 -15.24
CA VAL A 42 47.95 54.07 -15.15
C VAL A 42 47.77 53.33 -13.83
N TRP A 43 47.67 54.07 -12.71
CA TRP A 43 47.37 53.49 -11.41
C TRP A 43 45.99 52.83 -11.40
N SER A 44 44.97 53.50 -11.96
CA SER A 44 43.58 52.97 -12.02
C SER A 44 43.50 51.69 -12.84
N THR A 45 44.27 51.60 -13.95
CA THR A 45 44.23 50.40 -14.80
C THR A 45 45.01 49.22 -14.23
N LYS A 46 45.99 49.47 -13.34
CA LYS A 46 46.79 48.40 -12.69
C LYS A 46 46.21 47.90 -11.38
N ASN A 47 45.32 48.63 -10.76
CA ASN A 47 44.76 48.30 -9.46
C ASN A 47 43.48 47.52 -9.58
N TYR A 48 43.55 46.21 -9.94
CA TYR A 48 42.43 45.29 -9.97
C TYR A 48 42.08 44.85 -8.54
N ARG A 49 40.88 45.14 -8.09
CA ARG A 49 40.36 44.53 -6.89
C ARG A 49 39.57 43.30 -7.33
N THR A 50 40.05 42.11 -7.03
CA THR A 50 39.31 40.87 -7.15
C THR A 50 38.21 40.84 -6.07
N TYR A 51 36.99 40.96 -6.48
CA TYR A 51 35.85 40.69 -5.60
C TYR A 51 35.57 39.18 -5.62
N VAL A 52 35.90 38.50 -4.53
CA VAL A 52 35.54 37.10 -4.34
C VAL A 52 34.12 37.11 -3.75
N SER A 53 33.13 36.72 -4.55
CA SER A 53 31.81 36.43 -4.04
C SER A 53 31.78 34.99 -3.52
N GLN A 54 31.71 34.82 -2.20
CA GLN A 54 31.49 33.54 -1.60
C GLN A 54 30.01 33.24 -1.69
N SER A 55 29.64 32.24 -2.49
CA SER A 55 28.30 31.69 -2.56
C SER A 55 28.33 30.31 -1.90
N SER A 56 27.51 30.12 -0.90
CA SER A 56 27.25 28.79 -0.34
C SER A 56 26.14 28.13 -1.17
N GLY A 57 26.42 27.00 -1.77
CA GLY A 57 25.47 26.16 -2.49
C GLY A 57 25.47 24.75 -1.93
N SER A 58 24.32 24.13 -1.85
CA SER A 58 24.21 22.70 -1.59
C SER A 58 24.07 21.95 -2.92
N VAL A 59 24.81 20.88 -3.08
CA VAL A 59 24.63 19.95 -4.20
C VAL A 59 23.45 19.05 -3.84
N GLN A 60 22.40 19.12 -4.64
CA GLN A 60 21.26 18.23 -4.49
C GLN A 60 21.17 17.31 -5.72
N ALA A 61 20.66 16.10 -5.51
CA ALA A 61 20.39 15.20 -6.61
C ALA A 61 19.36 15.83 -7.57
N ALA A 62 19.62 15.74 -8.88
CA ALA A 62 18.75 16.30 -9.91
C ALA A 62 17.40 15.56 -9.95
N ASN A 63 17.41 14.27 -9.68
CA ASN A 63 16.23 13.42 -9.60
C ASN A 63 16.18 12.78 -8.20
N LYS A 64 15.06 12.98 -7.51
CA LYS A 64 14.76 12.34 -6.23
C LYS A 64 13.48 11.55 -6.40
N THR A 65 13.52 10.27 -6.09
CA THR A 65 12.35 9.41 -6.00
C THR A 65 12.12 9.06 -4.54
N TYR A 66 10.93 9.37 -4.04
CA TYR A 66 10.58 9.05 -2.67
C TYR A 66 9.98 7.64 -2.62
N ILE A 67 10.51 6.82 -1.74
CA ILE A 67 9.97 5.51 -1.42
C ILE A 67 9.05 5.71 -0.22
N MET A 68 7.77 5.37 -0.38
CA MET A 68 6.77 5.54 0.67
C MET A 68 6.18 4.21 1.05
N SER A 69 5.87 4.03 2.33
CA SER A 69 5.09 2.89 2.77
C SER A 69 3.63 3.06 2.35
N SER A 70 3.08 2.06 1.67
CA SER A 70 1.64 2.02 1.32
C SER A 70 0.77 1.67 2.52
N TYR A 71 1.33 1.03 3.55
CA TYR A 71 0.62 0.50 4.72
C TYR A 71 1.32 0.88 6.03
N SER A 72 0.54 0.84 7.10
CA SER A 72 1.05 1.02 8.46
C SER A 72 1.49 -0.32 9.05
N GLY A 73 2.62 -0.33 9.75
CA GLY A 73 3.13 -1.54 10.40
C GLY A 73 4.54 -1.36 10.94
N SER A 74 5.11 -2.43 11.48
CA SER A 74 6.47 -2.43 12.00
C SER A 74 7.46 -2.99 10.97
N ILE A 75 8.63 -2.37 10.87
CA ILE A 75 9.73 -2.86 10.02
C ILE A 75 10.29 -4.14 10.63
N THR A 76 10.30 -5.24 9.87
CA THR A 76 10.89 -6.51 10.28
C THR A 76 12.28 -6.72 9.69
N GLU A 77 12.51 -6.30 8.46
CA GLU A 77 13.77 -6.48 7.73
C GLU A 77 14.14 -5.18 7.00
N PRO A 78 14.92 -4.29 7.61
CA PRO A 78 15.50 -3.19 6.88
C PRO A 78 16.74 -3.69 6.11
N ASN A 79 16.66 -3.79 4.80
CA ASN A 79 17.78 -4.21 3.94
C ASN A 79 18.58 -3.03 3.39
N ILE A 80 18.39 -1.85 3.96
CA ILE A 80 19.00 -0.62 3.48
C ILE A 80 19.89 0.03 4.52
N ALA A 81 20.96 0.65 4.02
CA ALA A 81 21.81 1.54 4.80
C ALA A 81 21.93 2.89 4.09
N GLU A 82 22.13 3.96 4.87
CA GLU A 82 22.42 5.27 4.33
C GLU A 82 23.63 5.21 3.38
N GLY A 83 23.48 5.79 2.18
CA GLY A 83 24.50 5.80 1.15
C GLY A 83 24.66 4.48 0.36
N ALA A 84 23.85 3.45 0.63
CA ALA A 84 23.89 2.20 -0.13
C ALA A 84 23.33 2.41 -1.55
N TYR A 85 23.98 1.76 -2.53
CA TYR A 85 23.45 1.71 -3.89
C TYR A 85 22.49 0.52 -4.00
N VAL A 86 21.33 0.75 -4.58
CA VAL A 86 20.31 -0.25 -4.85
C VAL A 86 19.96 -0.26 -6.33
N ASN A 87 19.57 -1.42 -6.85
CA ASN A 87 19.05 -1.55 -8.19
C ASN A 87 17.51 -1.51 -8.16
N GLU A 88 16.92 -1.16 -9.28
CA GLU A 88 15.46 -1.27 -9.45
C GLU A 88 15.00 -2.70 -9.15
N GLY A 89 13.98 -2.84 -8.30
CA GLY A 89 13.44 -4.11 -7.86
C GLY A 89 14.14 -4.73 -6.64
N ASP A 90 15.20 -4.12 -6.09
CA ASP A 90 15.80 -4.59 -4.84
C ASP A 90 14.84 -4.40 -3.66
N LEU A 91 14.78 -5.38 -2.76
CA LEU A 91 13.97 -5.30 -1.54
C LEU A 91 14.58 -4.29 -0.57
N ILE A 92 13.82 -3.25 -0.27
CA ILE A 92 14.20 -2.16 0.63
C ILE A 92 13.83 -2.48 2.07
N ALA A 93 12.59 -2.86 2.29
CA ALA A 93 12.08 -3.18 3.63
C ALA A 93 10.89 -4.13 3.55
N HIS A 94 10.69 -4.92 4.60
CA HIS A 94 9.46 -5.66 4.85
C HIS A 94 8.76 -5.04 6.06
N ILE A 95 7.47 -4.76 5.90
CA ILE A 95 6.61 -4.22 6.94
C ILE A 95 5.66 -5.31 7.40
N LYS A 96 5.63 -5.57 8.70
CA LYS A 96 4.64 -6.44 9.33
C LYS A 96 3.48 -5.62 9.85
N SER A 97 2.27 -5.92 9.36
CA SER A 97 1.04 -5.30 9.84
C SER A 97 0.32 -6.24 10.80
N THR A 98 0.19 -5.83 12.05
CA THR A 98 -0.56 -6.59 13.06
C THR A 98 -2.04 -6.71 12.68
N ASP A 99 -2.60 -5.68 12.07
CA ASP A 99 -4.02 -5.68 11.66
C ASP A 99 -4.27 -6.70 10.54
N LEU A 100 -3.34 -6.83 9.59
CA LEU A 100 -3.43 -7.83 8.52
C LEU A 100 -3.34 -9.24 9.09
N ASP A 101 -2.36 -9.50 9.96
CA ASP A 101 -2.18 -10.80 10.62
C ASP A 101 -3.47 -11.20 11.37
N MET A 102 -4.05 -10.27 12.17
CA MET A 102 -5.29 -10.52 12.90
C MET A 102 -6.48 -10.82 11.97
N GLN A 103 -6.59 -10.14 10.83
CA GLN A 103 -7.63 -10.41 9.85
C GLN A 103 -7.45 -11.80 9.21
N GLN A 104 -6.21 -12.16 8.82
CA GLN A 104 -5.90 -13.47 8.26
C GLN A 104 -6.20 -14.58 9.27
N ASP A 105 -5.78 -14.43 10.54
CA ASP A 105 -6.05 -15.40 11.59
C ASP A 105 -7.56 -15.56 11.85
N SER A 106 -8.31 -14.47 11.81
CA SER A 106 -9.77 -14.50 11.95
C SER A 106 -10.44 -15.26 10.81
N ILE A 107 -10.06 -14.99 9.58
CA ILE A 107 -10.61 -15.69 8.40
C ILE A 107 -10.19 -17.15 8.41
N GLN A 108 -8.93 -17.46 8.74
CA GLN A 108 -8.45 -18.85 8.84
C GLN A 108 -9.25 -19.64 9.89
N SER A 109 -9.50 -19.04 11.04
CA SER A 109 -10.30 -19.67 12.11
C SER A 109 -11.74 -19.97 11.62
N GLN A 110 -12.35 -19.04 10.89
CA GLN A 110 -13.68 -19.26 10.31
C GLN A 110 -13.67 -20.35 9.22
N LEU A 111 -12.63 -20.36 8.36
CA LEU A 111 -12.45 -21.41 7.37
C LEU A 111 -12.36 -22.80 8.00
N ASP A 112 -11.62 -22.92 9.10
CA ASP A 112 -11.46 -24.21 9.79
C ASP A 112 -12.78 -24.67 10.40
N ILE A 113 -13.58 -23.75 10.97
CA ILE A 113 -14.93 -24.05 11.46
C ILE A 113 -15.82 -24.56 10.32
N TYR A 114 -15.90 -23.85 9.20
CA TYR A 114 -16.75 -24.25 8.09
C TYR A 114 -16.27 -25.53 7.40
N LYS A 115 -14.96 -25.73 7.28
CA LYS A 115 -14.39 -27.01 6.74
C LYS A 115 -14.74 -28.18 7.65
N LYS A 116 -14.68 -28.00 8.97
CA LYS A 116 -15.12 -29.00 9.94
C LYS A 116 -16.62 -29.28 9.78
N GLN A 117 -17.44 -28.27 9.69
CA GLN A 117 -18.90 -28.40 9.49
C GLN A 117 -19.22 -29.12 8.20
N LYS A 118 -18.53 -28.82 7.10
CA LYS A 118 -18.65 -29.55 5.82
C LYS A 118 -18.37 -31.04 6.00
N SER A 119 -17.26 -31.37 6.63
CA SER A 119 -16.88 -32.76 6.91
C SER A 119 -17.93 -33.49 7.75
N GLN A 120 -18.55 -32.81 8.71
CA GLN A 120 -19.63 -33.40 9.52
C GLN A 120 -20.89 -33.67 8.69
N TYR A 121 -21.28 -32.75 7.79
CA TYR A 121 -22.41 -33.02 6.89
C TYR A 121 -22.12 -34.15 5.90
N GLU A 122 -20.90 -34.24 5.35
CA GLU A 122 -20.50 -35.36 4.51
C GLU A 122 -20.54 -36.70 5.27
N LYS A 123 -20.11 -36.72 6.52
CA LYS A 123 -20.21 -37.86 7.44
C LYS A 123 -21.68 -38.21 7.72
N LEU A 124 -22.57 -37.21 7.83
CA LEU A 124 -24.00 -37.43 8.01
C LEU A 124 -24.65 -38.06 6.78
N VAL A 125 -24.34 -37.58 5.58
CA VAL A 125 -24.78 -38.21 4.32
C VAL A 125 -24.36 -39.67 4.30
N LYS A 126 -23.09 -39.93 4.62
CA LYS A 126 -22.58 -41.31 4.68
C LYS A 126 -23.30 -42.15 5.73
N SER A 127 -23.57 -41.58 6.90
CA SER A 127 -24.31 -42.29 7.96
C SER A 127 -25.71 -42.71 7.50
N ILE A 128 -26.42 -41.85 6.76
CA ILE A 128 -27.74 -42.14 6.20
C ILE A 128 -27.66 -43.19 5.09
N GLN A 129 -26.67 -43.09 4.19
CA GLN A 129 -26.49 -44.02 3.06
C GLN A 129 -26.09 -45.45 3.55
N ASP A 130 -25.23 -45.52 4.57
CA ASP A 130 -24.75 -46.79 5.10
C ASP A 130 -25.68 -47.35 6.18
N ASP A 131 -26.76 -46.65 6.50
CA ASP A 131 -27.68 -46.94 7.62
C ASP A 131 -26.98 -47.20 8.97
N LYS A 132 -25.93 -46.39 9.21
CA LYS A 132 -25.07 -46.54 10.38
C LYS A 132 -24.68 -45.20 10.96
N ASN A 133 -24.93 -44.98 12.25
CA ASN A 133 -24.47 -43.74 12.91
C ASN A 133 -22.95 -43.79 13.10
N TYR A 134 -22.24 -42.87 12.45
CA TYR A 134 -20.78 -42.70 12.57
C TYR A 134 -20.39 -41.64 13.60
N PHE A 135 -21.36 -40.98 14.20
CA PHE A 135 -21.15 -39.94 15.19
C PHE A 135 -21.11 -40.50 16.61
N SER A 136 -20.41 -39.81 17.49
CA SER A 136 -20.36 -40.10 18.91
C SER A 136 -21.34 -39.21 19.66
N GLU A 137 -22.17 -39.82 20.51
CA GLU A 137 -23.10 -39.09 21.40
C GLU A 137 -22.36 -38.24 22.45
N THR A 138 -21.14 -38.65 22.81
CA THR A 138 -20.37 -37.99 23.88
C THR A 138 -19.42 -36.91 23.36
N ASP A 139 -19.19 -36.85 22.08
CA ASP A 139 -18.38 -35.81 21.42
C ASP A 139 -19.24 -34.58 21.13
N ILE A 140 -18.86 -33.44 21.70
CA ILE A 140 -19.63 -32.19 21.57
C ILE A 140 -19.79 -31.72 20.13
N ASP A 141 -18.79 -31.99 19.28
CA ASP A 141 -18.80 -31.64 17.87
C ASP A 141 -19.64 -32.58 17.01
N ASP A 142 -19.77 -33.84 17.43
CA ASP A 142 -20.57 -34.86 16.75
C ASP A 142 -22.04 -34.84 17.18
N GLN A 143 -22.33 -34.37 18.39
CA GLN A 143 -23.66 -34.41 19.02
C GLN A 143 -24.79 -33.90 18.15
N PRO A 144 -24.73 -32.72 17.50
CA PRO A 144 -25.82 -32.22 16.68
C PRO A 144 -26.16 -33.15 15.50
N TYR A 145 -25.13 -33.74 14.92
CA TYR A 145 -25.29 -34.66 13.77
C TYR A 145 -25.70 -36.07 14.21
N TYR A 146 -25.24 -36.50 15.39
CA TYR A 146 -25.73 -37.71 16.02
C TYR A 146 -27.26 -37.69 16.20
N TYR A 147 -27.79 -36.63 16.81
CA TYR A 147 -29.24 -36.50 17.02
C TYR A 147 -30.00 -36.26 15.69
N GLN A 148 -29.39 -35.63 14.71
CA GLN A 148 -30.00 -35.49 13.40
C GLN A 148 -30.18 -36.85 12.70
N TYR A 149 -29.17 -37.72 12.79
CA TYR A 149 -29.26 -39.10 12.30
C TYR A 149 -30.32 -39.91 13.10
N GLU A 150 -30.29 -39.88 14.44
CA GLU A 150 -31.26 -40.60 15.24
C GLU A 150 -32.73 -40.11 14.99
N THR A 151 -32.89 -38.83 14.73
CA THR A 151 -34.20 -38.28 14.36
C THR A 151 -34.67 -38.86 13.02
N TYR A 152 -33.79 -38.91 12.01
CA TYR A 152 -34.09 -39.56 10.74
C TYR A 152 -34.44 -41.04 10.94
N LYS A 153 -33.67 -41.80 11.71
CA LYS A 153 -33.96 -43.21 12.01
C LYS A 153 -35.30 -43.38 12.71
N SER A 154 -35.63 -42.54 13.68
CA SER A 154 -36.90 -42.56 14.36
C SER A 154 -38.08 -42.32 13.39
N GLN A 155 -37.92 -41.38 12.48
CA GLN A 155 -38.94 -41.09 11.46
C GLN A 155 -39.16 -42.28 10.50
N VAL A 156 -38.08 -42.94 10.08
CA VAL A 156 -38.14 -44.17 9.27
C VAL A 156 -38.82 -45.28 10.06
N ALA A 157 -38.46 -45.48 11.33
CA ALA A 157 -39.04 -46.50 12.19
C ALA A 157 -40.55 -46.26 12.41
N GLN A 158 -41.00 -45.00 12.54
CA GLN A 158 -42.40 -44.64 12.66
C GLN A 158 -43.24 -45.00 11.39
N LYS A 159 -42.56 -45.06 10.26
CA LYS A 159 -43.15 -45.45 8.98
C LYS A 159 -43.00 -46.95 8.69
N ALA A 160 -42.48 -47.76 9.64
CA ALA A 160 -42.36 -49.21 9.45
C ALA A 160 -43.73 -49.82 9.18
N PHE A 161 -43.86 -50.52 8.05
CA PHE A 161 -45.16 -51.14 7.67
C PHE A 161 -45.34 -52.42 8.43
N ASP A 162 -46.52 -52.54 9.10
CA ASP A 162 -47.00 -53.81 9.70
C ASP A 162 -48.17 -54.31 8.94
N ALA A 163 -48.08 -55.51 8.35
CA ALA A 163 -49.15 -56.13 7.60
C ALA A 163 -50.20 -56.81 8.48
N SER A 164 -49.90 -57.06 9.76
CA SER A 164 -50.74 -57.88 10.66
C SER A 164 -52.16 -57.29 10.87
N PRO A 165 -52.34 -55.97 11.06
CA PRO A 165 -53.69 -55.37 11.20
C PRO A 165 -54.54 -55.52 9.94
N TYR A 166 -53.92 -55.44 8.77
CA TYR A 166 -54.61 -55.52 7.49
C TYR A 166 -55.04 -56.95 7.16
N GLN A 167 -54.18 -57.92 7.51
CA GLN A 167 -54.54 -59.37 7.39
C GLN A 167 -55.70 -59.70 8.31
N ALA A 168 -55.68 -59.24 9.54
CA ALA A 168 -56.77 -59.46 10.49
C ALA A 168 -58.09 -58.80 10.03
N ALA A 169 -58.01 -57.71 9.27
CA ALA A 169 -59.15 -57.04 8.70
C ALA A 169 -59.65 -57.66 7.39
N GLY A 170 -59.04 -58.73 6.89
CA GLY A 170 -59.45 -59.49 5.71
C GLY A 170 -59.04 -58.89 4.37
N TYR A 171 -58.00 -58.08 4.33
CA TYR A 171 -57.44 -57.54 3.07
C TYR A 171 -56.81 -58.67 2.25
N SER A 172 -56.91 -58.59 0.93
CA SER A 172 -56.22 -59.53 0.06
C SER A 172 -54.72 -59.27 0.02
N ASP A 173 -53.92 -60.31 -0.34
CA ASP A 173 -52.45 -60.14 -0.45
C ASP A 173 -52.05 -59.04 -1.45
N GLU A 174 -52.81 -58.87 -2.56
CA GLU A 174 -52.60 -57.80 -3.53
C GLU A 174 -52.85 -56.41 -2.92
N GLN A 175 -53.88 -56.24 -2.07
CA GLN A 175 -54.16 -54.98 -1.38
C GLN A 175 -53.10 -54.66 -0.36
N ILE A 176 -52.64 -55.66 0.40
CA ILE A 176 -51.54 -55.52 1.36
C ILE A 176 -50.26 -55.13 0.66
N LYS A 177 -49.95 -55.78 -0.47
CA LYS A 177 -48.77 -55.46 -1.29
C LYS A 177 -48.85 -54.01 -1.82
N ALA A 178 -49.97 -53.54 -2.30
CA ALA A 178 -50.11 -52.17 -2.75
C ALA A 178 -49.89 -51.17 -1.61
N LEU A 179 -50.39 -51.42 -0.40
CA LEU A 179 -50.11 -50.60 0.79
C LEU A 179 -48.62 -50.59 1.19
N MET A 180 -47.96 -51.77 1.06
CA MET A 180 -46.53 -51.89 1.34
C MET A 180 -45.72 -51.12 0.31
N GLU A 181 -46.04 -51.15 -0.97
CA GLU A 181 -45.40 -50.36 -2.04
C GLU A 181 -45.59 -48.87 -1.83
N GLN A 182 -46.80 -48.45 -1.42
CA GLN A 182 -47.08 -47.06 -1.06
C GLN A 182 -46.18 -46.62 0.13
N ASN A 183 -46.16 -47.43 1.20
CA ASN A 183 -45.34 -47.14 2.37
C ASN A 183 -43.86 -47.05 2.03
N GLN A 184 -43.34 -47.99 1.19
CA GLN A 184 -41.96 -47.95 0.73
C GLN A 184 -41.68 -46.65 -0.03
N SER A 185 -42.59 -46.18 -0.88
CA SER A 185 -42.45 -44.89 -1.59
C SER A 185 -42.38 -43.71 -0.61
N GLU A 186 -43.14 -43.76 0.49
CA GLU A 186 -43.10 -42.73 1.54
C GLU A 186 -41.76 -42.71 2.31
N VAL A 187 -41.21 -43.90 2.59
CA VAL A 187 -39.88 -44.03 3.22
C VAL A 187 -38.80 -43.53 2.28
N GLU A 188 -38.87 -43.87 1.00
CA GLU A 188 -37.93 -43.36 -0.02
C GLU A 188 -38.04 -41.83 -0.16
N ALA A 189 -39.24 -41.27 -0.15
CA ALA A 189 -39.43 -39.83 -0.16
C ALA A 189 -38.80 -39.13 1.07
N LEU A 190 -38.94 -39.74 2.23
CA LEU A 190 -38.26 -39.24 3.47
C LEU A 190 -36.76 -39.28 3.31
N TYR A 191 -36.17 -40.39 2.81
CA TYR A 191 -34.74 -40.53 2.53
C TYR A 191 -34.22 -39.42 1.61
N TYR A 192 -34.85 -39.23 0.44
CA TYR A 192 -34.43 -38.21 -0.52
C TYR A 192 -34.64 -36.79 -0.01
N SER A 193 -35.73 -36.51 0.71
CA SER A 193 -35.97 -35.18 1.29
C SER A 193 -34.95 -34.83 2.37
N THR A 194 -34.53 -35.83 3.16
CA THR A 194 -33.48 -35.67 4.17
C THR A 194 -32.16 -35.37 3.49
N LEU A 195 -31.76 -36.16 2.46
CA LEU A 195 -30.55 -35.91 1.70
C LEU A 195 -30.54 -34.54 1.02
N GLN A 196 -31.69 -34.13 0.47
CA GLN A 196 -31.85 -32.80 -0.14
C GLN A 196 -31.63 -31.68 0.87
N SER A 197 -32.18 -31.80 2.08
CA SER A 197 -31.93 -30.84 3.17
C SER A 197 -30.48 -30.73 3.56
N ILE A 198 -29.78 -31.88 3.70
CA ILE A 198 -28.35 -31.92 4.01
C ILE A 198 -27.54 -31.35 2.86
N SER A 199 -27.88 -31.66 1.61
CA SER A 199 -27.22 -31.10 0.42
C SER A 199 -27.36 -29.58 0.35
N ALA A 200 -28.53 -29.04 0.68
CA ALA A 200 -28.71 -27.59 0.79
C ALA A 200 -27.81 -26.96 1.85
N SER A 201 -27.67 -27.63 3.02
CA SER A 201 -26.74 -27.21 4.08
C SER A 201 -25.29 -27.26 3.60
N LEU A 202 -24.88 -28.33 2.92
CA LEU A 202 -23.56 -28.48 2.31
C LEU A 202 -23.25 -27.37 1.32
N THR A 203 -24.22 -27.05 0.45
CA THR A 203 -24.07 -25.95 -0.53
C THR A 203 -23.87 -24.62 0.16
N SER A 204 -24.64 -24.36 1.22
CA SER A 204 -24.48 -23.12 2.00
C SER A 204 -23.11 -23.03 2.68
N VAL A 205 -22.66 -24.12 3.32
CA VAL A 205 -21.34 -24.18 3.94
C VAL A 205 -20.22 -24.03 2.92
N GLN A 206 -20.34 -24.67 1.75
CA GLN A 206 -19.37 -24.50 0.68
C GLN A 206 -19.30 -23.07 0.18
N SER A 207 -20.43 -22.40 0.00
CA SER A 207 -20.47 -20.99 -0.40
C SER A 207 -19.79 -20.09 0.62
N ASN A 208 -19.92 -20.37 1.92
CA ASN A 208 -19.20 -19.63 2.97
C ASN A 208 -17.68 -19.87 2.89
N ILE A 209 -17.25 -21.12 2.65
CA ILE A 209 -15.83 -21.46 2.46
C ILE A 209 -15.27 -20.70 1.26
N ASP A 210 -15.96 -20.71 0.11
CA ASP A 210 -15.50 -20.06 -1.12
C ASP A 210 -15.39 -18.53 -0.94
N ASN A 211 -16.35 -17.93 -0.23
CA ASN A 211 -16.34 -16.51 0.10
C ASN A 211 -15.15 -16.15 1.01
N LEU A 212 -14.94 -16.92 2.09
CA LEU A 212 -13.81 -16.69 3.00
C LEU A 212 -12.47 -16.95 2.32
N GLN A 213 -12.38 -17.96 1.44
CA GLN A 213 -11.19 -18.21 0.65
C GLN A 213 -10.88 -17.02 -0.26
N SER A 214 -11.89 -16.47 -0.94
CA SER A 214 -11.73 -15.28 -1.78
C SER A 214 -11.27 -14.05 -0.98
N GLN A 215 -11.76 -13.89 0.26
CA GLN A 215 -11.29 -12.83 1.16
C GLN A 215 -9.84 -13.06 1.58
N MET A 216 -9.46 -14.30 1.92
CA MET A 216 -8.08 -14.66 2.25
C MET A 216 -7.13 -14.40 1.08
N ASP A 217 -7.53 -14.75 -0.15
CA ASP A 217 -6.73 -14.54 -1.35
C ASP A 217 -6.55 -13.03 -1.66
N ALA A 218 -7.59 -12.22 -1.43
CA ALA A 218 -7.51 -10.77 -1.55
C ALA A 218 -6.54 -10.16 -0.52
N LEU A 219 -6.60 -10.62 0.74
CA LEU A 219 -5.65 -10.19 1.77
C LEU A 219 -4.21 -10.62 1.44
N ASN A 220 -4.01 -11.84 0.96
CA ASN A 220 -2.69 -12.34 0.57
C ASN A 220 -2.12 -11.58 -0.63
N THR A 221 -2.97 -11.17 -1.58
CA THR A 221 -2.54 -10.33 -2.70
C THR A 221 -2.11 -8.95 -2.21
N GLY A 222 -2.88 -8.33 -1.32
CA GLY A 222 -2.52 -7.06 -0.68
C GLY A 222 -1.28 -7.16 0.21
N ALA A 223 -1.00 -8.34 0.77
CA ALA A 223 0.18 -8.56 1.61
C ALA A 223 1.51 -8.40 0.84
N ASN A 224 1.53 -8.60 -0.48
CA ASN A 224 2.71 -8.37 -1.30
C ASN A 224 3.14 -6.89 -1.29
N ASP A 225 2.22 -5.96 -1.07
CA ASP A 225 2.51 -4.52 -0.99
C ASP A 225 3.22 -4.13 0.32
N TYR A 226 3.30 -5.05 1.29
CA TYR A 226 4.09 -4.87 2.51
C TYR A 226 5.59 -5.11 2.31
N TYR A 227 5.98 -5.66 1.15
CA TYR A 227 7.35 -5.68 0.69
C TYR A 227 7.61 -4.42 -0.15
N ILE A 228 8.50 -3.58 0.33
CA ILE A 228 8.84 -2.33 -0.34
C ILE A 228 10.07 -2.55 -1.19
N TYR A 229 9.94 -2.33 -2.49
CA TYR A 229 11.01 -2.48 -3.46
C TYR A 229 11.49 -1.12 -3.98
N ALA A 230 12.73 -1.07 -4.43
CA ALA A 230 13.29 0.11 -5.07
C ALA A 230 12.59 0.36 -6.42
N PRO A 231 11.95 1.53 -6.63
CA PRO A 231 11.26 1.83 -7.89
C PRO A 231 12.23 2.22 -9.02
N THR A 232 13.49 2.50 -8.69
CA THR A 232 14.55 2.88 -9.63
C THR A 232 15.90 2.62 -8.98
N SER A 233 16.93 2.42 -9.80
CA SER A 233 18.29 2.29 -9.33
C SER A 233 18.85 3.63 -8.84
N GLY A 234 19.57 3.63 -7.72
CA GLY A 234 20.13 4.85 -7.14
C GLY A 234 20.82 4.65 -5.81
N VAL A 235 21.22 5.75 -5.20
CA VAL A 235 21.81 5.78 -3.86
C VAL A 235 20.73 6.18 -2.87
N ILE A 236 20.59 5.40 -1.83
CA ILE A 236 19.63 5.65 -0.74
C ILE A 236 20.11 6.83 0.10
N HIS A 237 19.20 7.75 0.35
CA HIS A 237 19.36 8.81 1.34
C HIS A 237 18.18 8.75 2.32
N MET A 238 18.47 8.64 3.60
CA MET A 238 17.48 8.52 4.66
C MET A 238 17.56 9.73 5.59
N ASP A 239 16.44 10.39 5.81
CA ASP A 239 16.38 11.49 6.81
C ASP A 239 16.50 10.94 8.24
N THR A 240 16.08 9.70 8.46
CA THR A 240 16.17 9.00 9.74
C THR A 240 16.54 7.53 9.52
N PRO A 241 17.53 7.00 10.26
CA PRO A 241 17.89 5.59 10.12
C PRO A 241 16.78 4.67 10.62
N TYR A 242 16.32 3.76 9.78
CA TYR A 242 15.30 2.78 10.11
C TYR A 242 15.88 1.59 10.85
N LYS A 243 15.15 1.13 11.87
CA LYS A 243 15.52 -0.02 12.71
C LYS A 243 14.40 -1.03 12.75
N VAL A 244 14.77 -2.30 12.94
CA VAL A 244 13.80 -3.37 13.21
C VAL A 244 12.90 -2.99 14.39
N GLY A 245 11.60 -3.20 14.24
CA GLY A 245 10.59 -2.86 15.23
C GLY A 245 10.08 -1.40 15.18
N MET A 246 10.65 -0.56 14.33
CA MET A 246 10.15 0.80 14.12
C MET A 246 8.80 0.76 13.41
N VAL A 247 7.82 1.52 13.93
CA VAL A 247 6.48 1.58 13.34
C VAL A 247 6.44 2.69 12.30
N LEU A 248 5.97 2.35 11.11
CA LEU A 248 5.69 3.28 10.03
C LEU A 248 4.17 3.47 9.88
N SER A 249 3.77 4.66 9.50
CA SER A 249 2.41 4.94 9.05
C SER A 249 2.34 4.93 7.52
N ALA A 250 1.19 4.60 6.97
CA ALA A 250 0.97 4.70 5.53
C ALA A 250 1.28 6.13 5.04
N GLY A 251 1.96 6.25 3.91
CA GLY A 251 2.42 7.53 3.36
C GLY A 251 3.68 8.11 3.99
N THR A 252 4.31 7.42 4.95
CA THR A 252 5.60 7.85 5.50
C THR A 252 6.69 7.58 4.47
N PRO A 253 7.51 8.59 4.08
CA PRO A 253 8.67 8.36 3.24
C PRO A 253 9.72 7.55 4.00
N LEU A 254 10.35 6.64 3.29
CA LEU A 254 11.44 5.77 3.75
C LEU A 254 12.79 6.33 3.36
#